data_bca9f20b915c9892f7bee9d9448f761a
#
_entry.id   bca9f20b915c9892f7bee9d9448f761a
#
_cell.length_a   1.000
_cell.length_b   1.000
_cell.length_c   1.000
_cell.angle_alpha   90.00
_cell.angle_beta   90.00
_cell.angle_gamma   90.00
#
_symmetry.space_group_name_H-M   'P 1'
#
loop_
_entity.id
_entity.type
_entity.pdbx_description
1 polymer ?
#
loop_
_entity_poly.entity_id
_entity_poly.type
_entity_poly.pdbx_seq_one_letter_code
_entity_poly.pdbx_strand_id
1 'polypeptide(L)'
;MKATALIVTFNRLEKLKQCWMATAALSFEHIVIVDNASTDDTQAWLEGIEDTRLHVLRAGQNDGGAGGFRLGAEFIAEKIDTDWVFMFDDDAYPQAELLARFAKLEQTNHAAYCCRVIDKQGMLCKMNVPFSKMPTSLMRTLDYIARPDRYTPTGLEASEVITLSFVGAIIRKDVLAANTESIRSELFIYYDDLYFSYRLSQQGYRFRYSPELLFLHDVAPAGGGINPPWKVYYLVRNLLLSRMLFKKNERPYSFGAIVLRIAKYLLSFTSQGNKIEYIRYVIRGIVDGISLKNGKRH
;
A
#
# COMPACT_ATOMS: atom_id res chain seq x y z
N MET A 1 -17.99 17.73 -2.09
CA MET A 1 -16.90 16.74 -2.26
C MET A 1 -17.44 15.39 -1.81
N LYS A 2 -17.58 14.48 -2.76
CA LYS A 2 -17.99 13.09 -2.49
C LYS A 2 -16.76 12.25 -2.19
N ALA A 3 -16.79 11.51 -1.09
CA ALA A 3 -15.66 10.69 -0.63
C ALA A 3 -16.08 9.23 -0.41
N THR A 4 -15.29 8.30 -0.92
CA THR A 4 -15.48 6.86 -0.77
C THR A 4 -14.29 6.25 -0.05
N ALA A 5 -14.53 5.42 0.97
CA ALA A 5 -13.50 4.59 1.58
C ALA A 5 -13.39 3.25 0.82
N LEU A 6 -12.16 2.80 0.55
CA LEU A 6 -11.87 1.47 0.02
C LEU A 6 -10.97 0.73 1.01
N ILE A 7 -11.49 -0.35 1.57
CA ILE A 7 -10.84 -1.17 2.61
C ILE A 7 -10.65 -2.59 2.06
N VAL A 8 -9.47 -3.16 2.28
CA VAL A 8 -9.20 -4.57 1.93
C VAL A 8 -8.94 -5.36 3.21
N THR A 9 -9.58 -6.53 3.33
CA THR A 9 -9.43 -7.40 4.50
C THR A 9 -9.19 -8.86 4.11
N PHE A 10 -8.49 -9.59 4.96
CA PHE A 10 -8.35 -11.06 4.88
C PHE A 10 -8.04 -11.67 6.25
N ASN A 11 -8.98 -12.48 6.79
CA ASN A 11 -8.80 -13.22 8.06
C ASN A 11 -8.33 -12.34 9.23
N ARG A 12 -8.94 -11.17 9.41
CA ARG A 12 -8.59 -10.20 10.46
C ARG A 12 -9.82 -9.50 11.05
N LEU A 13 -10.85 -10.27 11.37
CA LEU A 13 -12.14 -9.73 11.81
C LEU A 13 -12.02 -8.66 12.89
N GLU A 14 -11.22 -8.87 13.93
CA GLU A 14 -11.08 -7.91 15.03
C GLU A 14 -10.43 -6.58 14.61
N LYS A 15 -9.49 -6.63 13.67
CA LYS A 15 -8.91 -5.41 13.07
C LYS A 15 -9.95 -4.69 12.22
N LEU A 16 -10.64 -5.43 11.37
CA LEU A 16 -11.71 -4.90 10.53
C LEU A 16 -12.80 -4.23 11.34
N LYS A 17 -13.24 -4.80 12.49
CA LYS A 17 -14.21 -4.17 13.38
C LYS A 17 -13.76 -2.80 13.88
N GLN A 18 -12.48 -2.67 14.27
CA GLN A 18 -11.92 -1.38 14.70
C GLN A 18 -11.83 -0.40 13.54
N CYS A 19 -11.38 -0.87 12.37
CA CYS A 19 -11.34 -0.08 11.15
C CYS A 19 -12.72 0.41 10.74
N TRP A 20 -13.73 -0.47 10.77
CA TRP A 20 -15.12 -0.13 10.52
C TRP A 20 -15.64 0.96 11.46
N MET A 21 -15.45 0.80 12.77
CA MET A 21 -15.91 1.80 13.75
C MET A 21 -15.32 3.18 13.47
N ALA A 22 -14.01 3.26 13.16
CA ALA A 22 -13.36 4.51 12.84
C ALA A 22 -13.86 5.10 11.51
N THR A 23 -14.13 4.26 10.51
CA THR A 23 -14.56 4.69 9.17
C THR A 23 -16.02 5.08 9.13
N ALA A 24 -16.91 4.28 9.75
CA ALA A 24 -18.34 4.52 9.77
C ALA A 24 -18.73 5.78 10.56
N ALA A 25 -17.89 6.19 11.51
CA ALA A 25 -18.03 7.46 12.24
C ALA A 25 -17.79 8.70 11.37
N LEU A 26 -17.18 8.54 10.18
CA LEU A 26 -16.92 9.63 9.26
C LEU A 26 -18.02 9.72 8.18
N SER A 27 -18.17 10.91 7.61
CA SER A 27 -19.18 11.19 6.58
C SER A 27 -18.74 10.78 5.17
N PHE A 28 -18.22 9.55 5.01
CA PHE A 28 -18.08 8.95 3.69
C PHE A 28 -19.45 8.71 3.07
N GLU A 29 -19.60 8.99 1.78
CA GLU A 29 -20.84 8.69 1.04
C GLU A 29 -20.96 7.21 0.70
N HIS A 30 -19.82 6.55 0.48
CA HIS A 30 -19.73 5.11 0.25
C HIS A 30 -18.55 4.52 1.00
N ILE A 31 -18.72 3.29 1.48
CA ILE A 31 -17.66 2.49 2.10
C ILE A 31 -17.62 1.16 1.37
N VAL A 32 -16.56 0.91 0.63
CA VAL A 32 -16.34 -0.34 -0.11
C VAL A 32 -15.38 -1.20 0.70
N ILE A 33 -15.83 -2.37 1.12
CA ILE A 33 -14.99 -3.37 1.80
C ILE A 33 -14.82 -4.57 0.88
N VAL A 34 -13.56 -4.88 0.55
CA VAL A 34 -13.21 -6.08 -0.20
C VAL A 34 -12.78 -7.17 0.79
N ASP A 35 -13.64 -8.17 0.96
CA ASP A 35 -13.27 -9.42 1.64
C ASP A 35 -12.50 -10.31 0.65
N ASN A 36 -11.22 -10.43 0.88
CA ASN A 36 -10.28 -11.13 0.00
C ASN A 36 -10.32 -12.66 0.22
N ALA A 37 -11.55 -13.23 0.22
CA ALA A 37 -11.86 -14.63 0.49
C ALA A 37 -11.48 -15.09 1.91
N SER A 38 -11.89 -14.35 2.93
CA SER A 38 -11.71 -14.75 4.34
C SER A 38 -12.42 -16.06 4.66
N THR A 39 -11.83 -16.81 5.57
CA THR A 39 -12.30 -18.12 6.07
C THR A 39 -12.67 -18.11 7.54
N ASP A 40 -12.50 -16.95 8.20
CA ASP A 40 -12.98 -16.67 9.54
C ASP A 40 -14.41 -16.09 9.50
N ASP A 41 -14.93 -15.59 10.62
CA ASP A 41 -16.27 -15.03 10.73
C ASP A 41 -16.46 -13.65 10.05
N THR A 42 -15.48 -13.18 9.27
CA THR A 42 -15.51 -11.87 8.59
C THR A 42 -16.74 -11.72 7.70
N GLN A 43 -17.05 -12.72 6.90
CA GLN A 43 -18.22 -12.67 6.01
C GLN A 43 -19.53 -12.54 6.77
N ALA A 44 -19.75 -13.41 7.76
CA ALA A 44 -20.99 -13.41 8.55
C ALA A 44 -21.17 -12.08 9.30
N TRP A 45 -20.08 -11.49 9.77
CA TRP A 45 -20.11 -10.20 10.42
C TRP A 45 -20.44 -9.06 9.43
N LEU A 46 -19.83 -9.04 8.24
CA LEU A 46 -20.13 -8.03 7.21
C LEU A 46 -21.59 -8.09 6.74
N GLU A 47 -22.16 -9.29 6.59
CA GLU A 47 -23.57 -9.48 6.22
C GLU A 47 -24.54 -8.97 7.30
N GLY A 48 -24.11 -8.86 8.57
CA GLY A 48 -24.88 -8.32 9.68
C GLY A 48 -24.81 -6.80 9.83
N ILE A 49 -24.08 -6.08 9.01
CA ILE A 49 -23.96 -4.61 9.10
C ILE A 49 -25.12 -3.94 8.36
N GLU A 50 -25.94 -3.20 9.08
CA GLU A 50 -27.02 -2.37 8.52
C GLU A 50 -26.55 -0.92 8.32
N ASP A 51 -25.81 -0.67 7.24
CA ASP A 51 -25.38 0.69 6.82
C ASP A 51 -25.53 0.82 5.30
N THR A 52 -26.40 1.73 4.85
CA THR A 52 -26.72 1.92 3.42
C THR A 52 -25.53 2.40 2.58
N ARG A 53 -24.48 2.88 3.20
CA ARG A 53 -23.24 3.31 2.53
C ARG A 53 -22.30 2.13 2.24
N LEU A 54 -22.52 0.97 2.88
CA LEU A 54 -21.63 -0.18 2.79
C LEU A 54 -21.85 -0.97 1.49
N HIS A 55 -20.77 -1.24 0.81
CA HIS A 55 -20.69 -2.15 -0.33
C HIS A 55 -19.66 -3.23 -0.02
N VAL A 56 -20.10 -4.47 0.11
CA VAL A 56 -19.22 -5.62 0.36
C VAL A 56 -18.93 -6.34 -0.95
N LEU A 57 -17.65 -6.48 -1.28
CA LEU A 57 -17.17 -7.26 -2.41
C LEU A 57 -16.45 -8.50 -1.88
N ARG A 58 -16.85 -9.68 -2.31
CA ARG A 58 -16.18 -10.93 -1.98
C ARG A 58 -15.34 -11.40 -3.16
N ALA A 59 -14.03 -11.49 -2.96
CA ALA A 59 -13.13 -12.09 -3.94
C ALA A 59 -13.33 -13.61 -4.00
N GLY A 60 -13.15 -14.21 -5.19
CA GLY A 60 -13.24 -15.67 -5.35
C GLY A 60 -12.07 -16.43 -4.70
N GLN A 61 -10.95 -15.74 -4.51
CA GLN A 61 -9.74 -16.26 -3.87
C GLN A 61 -8.93 -15.11 -3.25
N ASN A 62 -8.01 -15.44 -2.36
CA ASN A 62 -7.07 -14.46 -1.82
C ASN A 62 -5.94 -14.14 -2.82
N ASP A 63 -6.05 -13.01 -3.49
CA ASP A 63 -5.04 -12.45 -4.40
C ASP A 63 -4.15 -11.38 -3.74
N GLY A 64 -4.11 -11.37 -2.40
CA GLY A 64 -3.33 -10.42 -1.60
C GLY A 64 -3.92 -9.01 -1.60
N GLY A 65 -3.25 -8.08 -0.92
CA GLY A 65 -3.66 -6.67 -0.89
C GLY A 65 -3.76 -6.08 -2.29
N ALA A 66 -2.80 -6.41 -3.17
CA ALA A 66 -2.80 -5.93 -4.56
C ALA A 66 -4.06 -6.32 -5.33
N GLY A 67 -4.50 -7.58 -5.21
CA GLY A 67 -5.75 -8.06 -5.85
C GLY A 67 -6.99 -7.43 -5.25
N GLY A 68 -7.05 -7.32 -3.93
CA GLY A 68 -8.17 -6.69 -3.23
C GLY A 68 -8.33 -5.21 -3.60
N PHE A 69 -7.26 -4.43 -3.58
CA PHE A 69 -7.31 -3.02 -4.02
C PHE A 69 -7.68 -2.87 -5.48
N ARG A 70 -7.21 -3.75 -6.36
CA ARG A 70 -7.60 -3.73 -7.76
C ARG A 70 -9.10 -3.98 -7.93
N LEU A 71 -9.64 -5.04 -7.31
CA LEU A 71 -11.05 -5.38 -7.35
C LEU A 71 -11.95 -4.24 -6.86
N GLY A 72 -11.59 -3.64 -5.71
CA GLY A 72 -12.31 -2.50 -5.16
C GLY A 72 -12.23 -1.25 -6.05
N ALA A 73 -11.05 -0.97 -6.63
CA ALA A 73 -10.85 0.16 -7.53
C ALA A 73 -11.67 0.01 -8.82
N GLU A 74 -11.72 -1.18 -9.41
CA GLU A 74 -12.54 -1.50 -10.59
C GLU A 74 -14.04 -1.31 -10.29
N PHE A 75 -14.52 -1.81 -9.14
CA PHE A 75 -15.90 -1.60 -8.72
C PHE A 75 -16.24 -0.12 -8.54
N ILE A 76 -15.39 0.64 -7.86
CA ILE A 76 -15.60 2.08 -7.64
C ILE A 76 -15.59 2.82 -8.99
N ALA A 77 -14.68 2.46 -9.90
CA ALA A 77 -14.60 3.06 -11.22
C ALA A 77 -15.92 2.94 -11.99
N GLU A 78 -16.57 1.78 -11.90
CA GLU A 78 -17.76 1.44 -12.67
C GLU A 78 -19.09 1.82 -12.00
N LYS A 79 -19.17 1.70 -10.66
CA LYS A 79 -20.45 1.68 -9.93
C LYS A 79 -20.63 2.84 -8.96
N ILE A 80 -19.58 3.53 -8.54
CA ILE A 80 -19.66 4.55 -7.49
C ILE A 80 -19.46 5.94 -8.06
N ASP A 81 -20.40 6.84 -7.77
CA ASP A 81 -20.26 8.27 -8.04
C ASP A 81 -19.57 8.97 -6.88
N THR A 82 -18.30 9.30 -7.06
CA THR A 82 -17.45 9.91 -6.03
C THR A 82 -16.38 10.80 -6.66
N ASP A 83 -15.84 11.75 -5.90
CA ASP A 83 -14.72 12.60 -6.34
C ASP A 83 -13.38 11.98 -5.93
N TRP A 84 -13.33 11.42 -4.71
CA TRP A 84 -12.10 10.95 -4.06
C TRP A 84 -12.26 9.58 -3.43
N VAL A 85 -11.25 8.73 -3.60
CA VAL A 85 -11.17 7.39 -3.02
C VAL A 85 -10.06 7.36 -1.98
N PHE A 86 -10.42 7.00 -0.74
CA PHE A 86 -9.53 6.83 0.40
C PHE A 86 -9.20 5.35 0.55
N MET A 87 -7.95 4.98 0.33
CA MET A 87 -7.51 3.58 0.30
C MET A 87 -6.73 3.24 1.55
N PHE A 88 -7.06 2.12 2.20
CA PHE A 88 -6.36 1.62 3.39
C PHE A 88 -6.67 0.16 3.69
N ASP A 89 -5.81 -0.50 4.48
CA ASP A 89 -5.98 -1.87 4.94
C ASP A 89 -6.88 -1.94 6.19
N ASP A 90 -7.33 -3.13 6.54
CA ASP A 90 -8.19 -3.44 7.70
C ASP A 90 -7.54 -3.12 9.06
N ASP A 91 -6.24 -2.89 9.12
CA ASP A 91 -5.50 -2.49 10.32
C ASP A 91 -5.04 -1.01 10.29
N ALA A 92 -5.60 -0.22 9.36
CA ALA A 92 -5.38 1.22 9.29
C ALA A 92 -6.67 1.98 9.57
N TYR A 93 -6.60 2.96 10.48
CA TYR A 93 -7.79 3.65 10.99
C TYR A 93 -7.72 5.14 10.67
N PRO A 94 -8.69 5.69 9.91
CA PRO A 94 -8.77 7.14 9.66
C PRO A 94 -9.05 7.89 10.97
N GLN A 95 -8.38 9.02 11.19
CA GLN A 95 -8.66 9.85 12.35
C GLN A 95 -9.93 10.69 12.16
N ALA A 96 -10.61 11.01 13.25
CA ALA A 96 -11.94 11.64 13.25
C ALA A 96 -12.05 12.91 12.39
N GLU A 97 -10.98 13.71 12.28
CA GLU A 97 -10.98 14.97 11.52
C GLU A 97 -10.53 14.81 10.06
N LEU A 98 -10.25 13.59 9.58
CA LEU A 98 -9.64 13.34 8.28
C LEU A 98 -10.40 14.01 7.13
N LEU A 99 -11.70 13.75 6.99
CA LEU A 99 -12.50 14.31 5.91
C LEU A 99 -12.65 15.84 6.03
N ALA A 100 -12.83 16.35 7.26
CA ALA A 100 -12.95 17.78 7.50
C ALA A 100 -11.65 18.52 7.16
N ARG A 101 -10.50 17.94 7.48
CA ARG A 101 -9.19 18.49 7.13
C ARG A 101 -8.95 18.41 5.62
N PHE A 102 -9.27 17.29 5.00
CA PHE A 102 -9.12 17.11 3.56
C PHE A 102 -10.00 18.10 2.76
N ALA A 103 -11.24 18.36 3.21
CA ALA A 103 -12.12 19.32 2.59
C ALA A 103 -11.60 20.78 2.64
N LYS A 104 -10.76 21.10 3.63
CA LYS A 104 -10.13 22.44 3.78
C LYS A 104 -8.85 22.60 2.95
N LEU A 105 -8.25 21.50 2.44
CA LEU A 105 -7.10 21.62 1.59
C LEU A 105 -7.49 22.25 0.25
N GLU A 106 -6.62 23.13 -0.27
CA GLU A 106 -6.69 23.52 -1.67
C GLU A 106 -6.45 22.27 -2.54
N GLN A 107 -7.54 21.69 -3.06
CA GLN A 107 -7.49 20.50 -3.92
C GLN A 107 -7.07 20.88 -5.35
N THR A 108 -5.97 21.61 -5.46
CA THR A 108 -5.44 22.07 -6.74
C THR A 108 -4.59 20.98 -7.38
N ASN A 109 -4.78 20.74 -8.66
CA ASN A 109 -3.88 20.02 -9.60
C ASN A 109 -3.17 18.73 -9.13
N HIS A 110 -3.46 18.18 -7.93
CA HIS A 110 -2.91 16.92 -7.47
C HIS A 110 -3.87 15.77 -7.79
N ALA A 111 -3.29 14.69 -8.30
CA ALA A 111 -4.00 13.44 -8.58
C ALA A 111 -4.23 12.61 -7.33
N ALA A 112 -3.35 12.76 -6.35
CA ALA A 112 -3.46 12.06 -5.07
C ALA A 112 -2.79 12.82 -3.92
N TYR A 113 -3.22 12.47 -2.70
CA TYR A 113 -2.65 12.92 -1.44
C TYR A 113 -2.22 11.70 -0.62
N CYS A 114 -1.07 11.81 0.04
CA CYS A 114 -0.53 10.81 0.94
C CYS A 114 -0.69 11.32 2.38
N CYS A 115 -1.38 10.57 3.20
CA CYS A 115 -1.57 10.90 4.60
C CYS A 115 -0.32 10.59 5.42
N ARG A 116 -0.18 11.25 6.55
CA ARG A 116 0.75 10.85 7.59
C ARG A 116 0.20 9.62 8.30
N VAL A 117 0.98 8.55 8.28
CA VAL A 117 0.61 7.29 8.94
C VAL A 117 1.47 7.10 10.17
N ILE A 118 0.85 6.93 11.33
CA ILE A 118 1.52 6.71 12.63
C ILE A 118 1.10 5.37 13.23
N ASP A 119 1.96 4.81 14.07
CA ASP A 119 1.62 3.65 14.88
C ASP A 119 0.88 4.03 16.17
N LYS A 120 0.54 3.04 17.00
CA LYS A 120 -0.14 3.24 18.29
C LYS A 120 0.68 4.05 19.31
N GLN A 121 1.98 4.19 19.11
CA GLN A 121 2.89 4.99 19.92
C GLN A 121 3.03 6.42 19.37
N GLY A 122 2.33 6.76 18.28
CA GLY A 122 2.41 8.07 17.62
C GLY A 122 3.66 8.25 16.75
N MET A 123 4.44 7.17 16.55
CA MET A 123 5.64 7.20 15.72
C MET A 123 5.28 7.03 14.23
N LEU A 124 6.03 7.71 13.37
CA LEU A 124 5.84 7.62 11.92
C LEU A 124 6.10 6.20 11.41
N CYS A 125 5.11 5.61 10.74
CA CYS A 125 5.24 4.31 10.08
C CYS A 125 6.09 4.44 8.82
N LYS A 126 7.40 4.20 8.94
CA LYS A 126 8.38 4.36 7.85
C LYS A 126 8.03 3.60 6.57
N MET A 127 7.31 2.49 6.69
CA MET A 127 6.89 1.69 5.53
C MET A 127 5.84 2.39 4.66
N ASN A 128 5.10 3.33 5.23
CA ASN A 128 4.04 4.08 4.53
C ASN A 128 4.49 5.48 4.09
N VAL A 129 5.75 5.88 4.38
CA VAL A 129 6.27 7.18 3.96
C VAL A 129 6.56 7.15 2.46
N PRO A 130 5.96 8.06 1.67
CA PRO A 130 6.17 8.12 0.23
C PRO A 130 7.59 8.60 -0.12
N PHE A 131 8.05 8.30 -1.33
CA PHE A 131 9.27 8.88 -1.87
C PHE A 131 8.99 10.24 -2.53
N SER A 132 9.75 11.25 -2.18
CA SER A 132 9.83 12.50 -2.95
C SER A 132 10.81 12.35 -4.12
N LYS A 133 11.75 11.39 -4.02
CA LYS A 133 12.71 11.06 -5.06
C LYS A 133 13.10 9.58 -4.99
N MET A 134 12.96 8.85 -6.10
CA MET A 134 13.35 7.43 -6.13
C MET A 134 14.86 7.22 -6.10
N PRO A 135 15.38 6.30 -5.27
CA PRO A 135 16.78 5.88 -5.29
C PRO A 135 17.03 4.87 -6.42
N THR A 136 16.91 5.31 -7.68
CA THR A 136 16.89 4.45 -8.86
C THR A 136 18.23 3.77 -9.17
N SER A 137 19.39 4.39 -8.83
CA SER A 137 20.71 3.84 -9.08
C SER A 137 21.34 3.26 -7.81
N LEU A 138 22.42 2.47 -7.96
CA LEU A 138 23.19 1.95 -6.84
C LEU A 138 23.69 3.09 -5.92
N MET A 139 24.30 4.14 -6.50
CA MET A 139 24.81 5.29 -5.74
C MET A 139 23.70 6.04 -5.00
N ARG A 140 22.54 6.26 -5.65
CA ARG A 140 21.38 6.87 -5.00
C ARG A 140 20.80 5.97 -3.91
N THR A 141 20.88 4.65 -4.06
CA THR A 141 20.46 3.71 -3.00
C THR A 141 21.37 3.78 -1.78
N LEU A 142 22.68 3.90 -1.97
CA LEU A 142 23.63 4.11 -0.88
C LEU A 142 23.43 5.48 -0.21
N ASP A 143 23.22 6.55 -0.99
CA ASP A 143 22.88 7.87 -0.44
C ASP A 143 21.56 7.85 0.33
N TYR A 144 20.53 7.15 -0.15
CA TYR A 144 19.26 6.95 0.58
C TYR A 144 19.45 6.23 1.91
N ILE A 145 20.30 5.21 1.96
CA ILE A 145 20.60 4.50 3.22
C ILE A 145 21.28 5.44 4.22
N ALA A 146 22.19 6.28 3.75
CA ALA A 146 22.94 7.22 4.60
C ALA A 146 22.11 8.48 4.97
N ARG A 147 21.22 8.93 4.09
CA ARG A 147 20.50 10.21 4.20
C ARG A 147 19.06 10.06 3.71
N PRO A 148 18.20 9.30 4.43
CA PRO A 148 16.83 9.02 3.99
C PRO A 148 15.98 10.28 3.79
N ASP A 149 16.21 11.34 4.58
CA ASP A 149 15.46 12.60 4.52
C ASP A 149 15.61 13.36 3.18
N ARG A 150 16.59 12.99 2.36
CA ARG A 150 16.72 13.52 0.99
C ARG A 150 15.76 12.88 0.00
N TYR A 151 15.14 11.78 0.37
CA TYR A 151 14.33 10.93 -0.50
C TYR A 151 12.89 10.77 -0.03
N THR A 152 12.64 11.05 1.23
CA THR A 152 11.31 10.92 1.85
C THR A 152 10.99 12.12 2.72
N PRO A 153 9.72 12.52 2.84
CA PRO A 153 9.30 13.55 3.79
C PRO A 153 9.69 13.20 5.22
N THR A 154 10.02 14.21 6.01
CA THR A 154 10.36 14.05 7.44
C THR A 154 9.12 13.82 8.32
N GLY A 155 7.93 13.96 7.76
CA GLY A 155 6.66 13.69 8.44
C GLY A 155 5.95 14.91 9.04
N LEU A 156 6.55 16.11 9.00
CA LEU A 156 5.98 17.32 9.62
C LEU A 156 5.54 18.38 8.62
N GLU A 157 6.07 18.37 7.40
CA GLU A 157 5.79 19.36 6.38
C GLU A 157 5.18 18.75 5.14
N ALA A 158 4.24 19.47 4.53
CA ALA A 158 3.67 19.08 3.25
C ALA A 158 4.71 19.18 2.13
N SER A 159 4.74 18.22 1.24
CA SER A 159 5.72 18.18 0.14
C SER A 159 5.22 17.41 -1.07
N GLU A 160 5.78 17.72 -2.25
CA GLU A 160 5.57 16.92 -3.46
C GLU A 160 6.25 15.56 -3.30
N VAL A 161 5.55 14.51 -3.73
CA VAL A 161 6.03 13.14 -3.69
C VAL A 161 5.73 12.43 -5.02
N ILE A 162 6.44 11.35 -5.30
CA ILE A 162 6.33 10.60 -6.56
C ILE A 162 5.85 9.17 -6.37
N THR A 163 5.66 8.75 -5.12
CA THR A 163 5.01 7.48 -4.78
C THR A 163 3.97 7.71 -3.70
N LEU A 164 3.14 6.71 -3.46
CA LEU A 164 2.22 6.64 -2.32
C LEU A 164 2.22 5.22 -1.75
N SER A 165 1.69 5.07 -0.53
CA SER A 165 1.28 3.79 0.03
C SER A 165 -0.24 3.71 -0.05
N PHE A 166 -0.81 2.53 -0.33
CA PHE A 166 -2.27 2.36 -0.27
C PHE A 166 -2.81 2.56 1.15
N VAL A 167 -2.00 2.40 2.18
CA VAL A 167 -2.37 2.81 3.53
C VAL A 167 -2.31 4.32 3.65
N GLY A 168 -3.50 4.97 3.65
CA GLY A 168 -3.64 6.42 3.74
C GLY A 168 -3.43 7.14 2.41
N ALA A 169 -3.72 6.51 1.28
CA ALA A 169 -3.80 7.18 -0.02
C ALA A 169 -5.19 7.79 -0.24
N ILE A 170 -5.24 9.01 -0.74
CA ILE A 170 -6.46 9.67 -1.22
C ILE A 170 -6.26 9.97 -2.69
N ILE A 171 -6.99 9.28 -3.56
CA ILE A 171 -6.77 9.35 -5.01
C ILE A 171 -8.04 9.89 -5.69
N ARG A 172 -7.88 10.80 -6.64
CA ARG A 172 -8.98 11.26 -7.47
C ARG A 172 -9.61 10.09 -8.23
N LYS A 173 -10.94 10.01 -8.23
CA LYS A 173 -11.69 8.90 -8.83
C LYS A 173 -11.39 8.71 -10.32
N ASP A 174 -11.31 9.81 -11.09
CA ASP A 174 -11.00 9.76 -12.52
C ASP A 174 -9.59 9.20 -12.80
N VAL A 175 -8.61 9.57 -11.97
CA VAL A 175 -7.23 9.05 -12.07
C VAL A 175 -7.19 7.56 -11.72
N LEU A 176 -7.86 7.16 -10.63
CA LEU A 176 -7.93 5.75 -10.23
C LEU A 176 -8.60 4.91 -11.31
N ALA A 177 -9.77 5.37 -11.83
CA ALA A 177 -10.54 4.67 -12.84
C ALA A 177 -9.76 4.48 -14.16
N ALA A 178 -9.01 5.50 -14.59
CA ALA A 178 -8.17 5.41 -15.78
C ALA A 178 -6.94 4.48 -15.62
N ASN A 179 -6.63 4.06 -14.39
CA ASN A 179 -5.37 3.35 -14.08
C ASN A 179 -5.56 2.07 -13.24
N THR A 180 -6.75 1.51 -13.12
CA THR A 180 -7.00 0.29 -12.31
C THR A 180 -6.11 -0.88 -12.71
N GLU A 181 -5.85 -1.07 -14.02
CA GLU A 181 -4.95 -2.11 -14.54
C GLU A 181 -3.49 -1.93 -14.12
N SER A 182 -3.10 -0.72 -13.70
CA SER A 182 -1.76 -0.45 -13.17
C SER A 182 -1.58 -0.95 -11.74
N ILE A 183 -2.67 -1.29 -11.03
CA ILE A 183 -2.62 -2.04 -9.77
C ILE A 183 -2.36 -3.51 -10.13
N ARG A 184 -1.13 -3.95 -9.94
CA ARG A 184 -0.62 -5.23 -10.41
C ARG A 184 -0.94 -6.35 -9.42
N SER A 185 -2.13 -6.96 -9.54
CA SER A 185 -2.60 -8.05 -8.66
C SER A 185 -1.64 -9.24 -8.60
N GLU A 186 -0.89 -9.50 -9.67
CA GLU A 186 0.13 -10.56 -9.72
C GLU A 186 1.29 -10.37 -8.75
N LEU A 187 1.45 -9.18 -8.17
CA LEU A 187 2.43 -8.93 -7.11
C LEU A 187 2.00 -9.52 -5.78
N PHE A 188 0.72 -9.73 -5.55
CA PHE A 188 0.09 -10.23 -4.34
C PHE A 188 0.21 -9.26 -3.16
N ILE A 189 1.41 -8.96 -2.67
CA ILE A 189 1.71 -7.94 -1.64
C ILE A 189 3.08 -7.33 -1.90
N TYR A 190 3.30 -6.12 -1.38
CA TYR A 190 4.51 -5.32 -1.47
C TYR A 190 4.85 -4.85 -2.88
N TYR A 191 5.24 -3.60 -2.97
CA TYR A 191 5.57 -2.85 -4.19
C TYR A 191 4.39 -2.59 -5.14
N ASP A 192 3.21 -3.14 -4.90
CA ASP A 192 2.01 -2.88 -5.68
C ASP A 192 1.63 -1.40 -5.66
N ASP A 193 1.57 -0.79 -4.48
CA ASP A 193 1.33 0.63 -4.26
C ASP A 193 2.47 1.50 -4.83
N LEU A 194 3.72 1.12 -4.56
CA LEU A 194 4.89 1.84 -5.03
C LEU A 194 4.99 1.81 -6.57
N TYR A 195 4.77 0.66 -7.20
CA TYR A 195 4.88 0.55 -8.66
C TYR A 195 3.70 1.20 -9.36
N PHE A 196 2.49 1.08 -8.80
CA PHE A 196 1.33 1.82 -9.25
C PHE A 196 1.60 3.32 -9.28
N SER A 197 1.92 3.90 -8.14
CA SER A 197 2.12 5.34 -8.01
C SER A 197 3.33 5.85 -8.79
N TYR A 198 4.45 5.11 -8.77
CA TYR A 198 5.62 5.49 -9.55
C TYR A 198 5.33 5.53 -11.05
N ARG A 199 4.51 4.61 -11.57
CA ARG A 199 4.06 4.63 -12.96
C ARG A 199 3.22 5.88 -13.25
N LEU A 200 2.28 6.22 -12.38
CA LEU A 200 1.46 7.43 -12.53
C LEU A 200 2.32 8.70 -12.51
N SER A 201 3.33 8.78 -11.63
CA SER A 201 4.23 9.93 -11.59
C SER A 201 5.04 10.08 -12.89
N GLN A 202 5.43 8.97 -13.54
CA GLN A 202 6.09 8.99 -14.86
C GLN A 202 5.15 9.46 -15.99
N GLN A 203 3.83 9.35 -15.80
CA GLN A 203 2.80 9.87 -16.70
C GLN A 203 2.46 11.35 -16.45
N GLY A 204 3.13 11.98 -15.47
CA GLY A 204 2.94 13.39 -15.14
C GLY A 204 1.90 13.67 -14.06
N TYR A 205 1.30 12.64 -13.44
CA TYR A 205 0.43 12.85 -12.27
C TYR A 205 1.24 13.33 -11.06
N ARG A 206 0.70 14.33 -10.36
CA ARG A 206 1.34 14.95 -9.19
C ARG A 206 0.69 14.44 -7.91
N PHE A 207 1.51 14.16 -6.90
CA PHE A 207 1.07 13.71 -5.57
C PHE A 207 1.63 14.64 -4.50
N ARG A 208 0.85 14.80 -3.41
CA ARG A 208 1.23 15.64 -2.28
C ARG A 208 1.18 14.84 -0.99
N TYR A 209 2.25 14.85 -0.23
CA TYR A 209 2.24 14.43 1.17
C TYR A 209 1.65 15.54 2.03
N SER A 210 0.65 15.21 2.82
CA SER A 210 -0.14 16.15 3.65
C SER A 210 -0.17 15.65 5.08
N PRO A 211 0.74 16.11 5.96
CA PRO A 211 0.91 15.60 7.32
C PRO A 211 -0.26 15.90 8.25
N GLU A 212 -1.13 16.86 7.90
CA GLU A 212 -2.39 17.17 8.57
C GLU A 212 -3.46 16.09 8.40
N LEU A 213 -3.33 15.24 7.37
CA LEU A 213 -4.19 14.09 7.13
C LEU A 213 -3.59 12.87 7.83
N LEU A 214 -4.29 12.33 8.82
CA LEU A 214 -3.72 11.36 9.73
C LEU A 214 -4.45 10.01 9.70
N PHE A 215 -3.66 8.94 9.59
CA PHE A 215 -4.07 7.55 9.82
C PHE A 215 -3.26 6.93 10.96
N LEU A 216 -3.93 6.09 11.75
CA LEU A 216 -3.27 5.20 12.69
C LEU A 216 -3.15 3.82 12.06
N HIS A 217 -1.95 3.25 12.00
CA HIS A 217 -1.70 1.91 11.48
C HIS A 217 -1.34 0.97 12.63
N ASP A 218 -2.24 0.02 12.90
CA ASP A 218 -2.11 -0.93 14.00
C ASP A 218 -1.17 -2.09 13.65
N VAL A 219 0.08 -1.75 13.42
CA VAL A 219 1.16 -2.71 13.14
C VAL A 219 2.02 -2.95 14.37
N ALA A 220 2.67 -4.10 14.40
CA ALA A 220 3.66 -4.40 15.43
C ALA A 220 4.82 -3.37 15.38
N PRO A 221 5.39 -2.99 16.53
CA PRO A 221 6.53 -2.07 16.59
C PRO A 221 7.67 -2.51 15.67
N ALA A 222 8.35 -1.55 15.07
CA ALA A 222 9.50 -1.80 14.20
C ALA A 222 10.63 -2.50 14.99
N GLY A 223 11.23 -3.57 14.45
CA GLY A 223 12.39 -4.25 15.03
C GLY A 223 12.27 -5.77 15.17
N GLY A 224 11.10 -6.35 14.99
CA GLY A 224 10.84 -7.79 15.18
C GLY A 224 11.22 -8.73 14.02
N GLY A 225 11.97 -8.28 13.01
CA GLY A 225 12.22 -9.07 11.81
C GLY A 225 11.02 -9.13 10.85
N ILE A 226 11.16 -9.89 9.75
CA ILE A 226 10.06 -10.10 8.77
C ILE A 226 9.26 -11.33 9.21
N ASN A 227 8.07 -11.09 9.73
CA ASN A 227 7.19 -12.13 10.22
C ASN A 227 5.78 -12.02 9.58
N PRO A 228 5.19 -13.12 9.11
CA PRO A 228 5.80 -14.45 8.93
C PRO A 228 6.91 -14.49 7.85
N PRO A 229 7.81 -15.50 7.88
CA PRO A 229 8.99 -15.55 6.99
C PRO A 229 8.67 -15.55 5.49
N TRP A 230 7.52 -16.09 5.07
CA TRP A 230 7.10 -16.10 3.67
C TRP A 230 6.97 -14.68 3.06
N LYS A 231 6.81 -13.65 3.86
CA LYS A 231 6.74 -12.26 3.39
C LYS A 231 8.01 -11.81 2.67
N VAL A 232 9.19 -12.30 3.09
CA VAL A 232 10.45 -11.95 2.41
C VAL A 232 10.50 -12.45 0.97
N TYR A 233 9.81 -13.55 0.66
CA TYR A 233 9.69 -14.06 -0.70
C TYR A 233 9.15 -12.99 -1.66
N TYR A 234 8.07 -12.31 -1.29
CA TYR A 234 7.47 -11.25 -2.11
C TYR A 234 8.36 -10.01 -2.19
N LEU A 235 9.00 -9.62 -1.08
CA LEU A 235 9.96 -8.52 -1.07
C LEU A 235 11.12 -8.74 -2.05
N VAL A 236 11.60 -9.96 -2.19
CA VAL A 236 12.69 -10.31 -3.12
C VAL A 236 12.18 -10.51 -4.54
N ARG A 237 11.12 -11.31 -4.72
CA ARG A 237 10.55 -11.61 -6.04
C ARG A 237 10.10 -10.34 -6.76
N ASN A 238 9.35 -9.49 -6.08
CA ASN A 238 8.76 -8.31 -6.70
C ASN A 238 9.80 -7.24 -7.06
N LEU A 239 10.93 -7.16 -6.34
CA LEU A 239 12.08 -6.37 -6.78
C LEU A 239 12.59 -6.81 -8.16
N LEU A 240 12.71 -8.12 -8.39
CA LEU A 240 13.17 -8.67 -9.67
C LEU A 240 12.12 -8.48 -10.77
N LEU A 241 10.83 -8.68 -10.45
CA LEU A 241 9.71 -8.47 -11.38
C LEU A 241 9.62 -7.02 -11.87
N SER A 242 10.12 -6.04 -11.12
CA SER A 242 10.15 -4.64 -11.59
C SER A 242 10.84 -4.47 -12.93
N ARG A 243 11.79 -5.36 -13.25
CA ARG A 243 12.52 -5.33 -14.54
C ARG A 243 11.66 -5.70 -15.75
N MET A 244 10.59 -6.46 -15.51
CA MET A 244 9.57 -6.81 -16.52
C MET A 244 8.46 -5.76 -16.57
N LEU A 245 8.05 -5.26 -15.42
CA LEU A 245 6.93 -4.33 -15.30
C LEU A 245 7.22 -2.93 -15.86
N PHE A 246 8.49 -2.54 -15.96
CA PHE A 246 8.90 -1.21 -16.44
C PHE A 246 9.88 -1.30 -17.61
N LYS A 247 9.77 -0.36 -18.56
CA LYS A 247 10.77 -0.18 -19.61
C LYS A 247 12.12 0.17 -18.98
N LYS A 248 13.23 -0.12 -19.67
CA LYS A 248 14.60 -0.01 -19.13
C LYS A 248 14.91 1.35 -18.50
N ASN A 249 14.48 2.43 -19.10
CA ASN A 249 14.71 3.82 -18.67
C ASN A 249 13.67 4.32 -17.62
N GLU A 250 12.60 3.59 -17.40
CA GLU A 250 11.53 3.93 -16.47
C GLU A 250 11.58 3.10 -15.17
N ARG A 251 12.57 2.22 -15.04
CA ARG A 251 12.66 1.28 -13.89
C ARG A 251 12.87 2.02 -12.57
N PRO A 252 12.11 1.66 -11.53
CA PRO A 252 12.27 2.26 -10.20
C PRO A 252 13.63 1.93 -9.57
N TYR A 253 14.26 0.81 -9.98
CA TYR A 253 15.55 0.36 -9.45
C TYR A 253 16.48 -0.15 -10.56
N SER A 254 17.74 0.26 -10.53
CA SER A 254 18.80 -0.36 -11.33
C SER A 254 19.10 -1.78 -10.85
N PHE A 255 19.76 -2.59 -11.67
CA PHE A 255 20.15 -3.95 -11.27
C PHE A 255 21.04 -3.95 -10.03
N GLY A 256 22.01 -3.05 -9.94
CA GLY A 256 22.86 -2.92 -8.75
C GLY A 256 22.08 -2.55 -7.48
N ALA A 257 21.06 -1.69 -7.60
CA ALA A 257 20.18 -1.36 -6.48
C ALA A 257 19.35 -2.57 -6.02
N ILE A 258 18.85 -3.39 -6.96
CA ILE A 258 18.13 -4.64 -6.66
C ILE A 258 19.06 -5.62 -5.93
N VAL A 259 20.27 -5.84 -6.44
CA VAL A 259 21.25 -6.76 -5.83
C VAL A 259 21.58 -6.31 -4.39
N LEU A 260 21.82 -5.01 -4.17
CA LEU A 260 22.10 -4.48 -2.83
C LEU A 260 20.92 -4.72 -1.88
N ARG A 261 19.68 -4.53 -2.32
CA ARG A 261 18.48 -4.78 -1.50
C ARG A 261 18.30 -6.26 -1.20
N ILE A 262 18.54 -7.15 -2.14
CA ILE A 262 18.51 -8.60 -1.90
C ILE A 262 19.63 -9.02 -0.93
N ALA A 263 20.83 -8.47 -1.08
CA ALA A 263 21.92 -8.72 -0.14
C ALA A 263 21.56 -8.27 1.29
N LYS A 264 20.87 -7.13 1.45
CA LYS A 264 20.33 -6.69 2.75
C LYS A 264 19.36 -7.74 3.33
N TYR A 265 18.44 -8.31 2.54
CA TYR A 265 17.54 -9.36 3.02
C TYR A 265 18.33 -10.63 3.40
N LEU A 266 19.33 -11.02 2.62
CA LEU A 266 20.18 -12.15 2.97
C LEU A 266 20.91 -11.91 4.30
N LEU A 267 21.49 -10.72 4.50
CA LEU A 267 22.20 -10.38 5.75
C LEU A 267 21.25 -10.30 6.96
N SER A 268 19.99 -9.95 6.74
CA SER A 268 18.99 -9.85 7.82
C SER A 268 18.59 -11.21 8.40
N PHE A 269 19.07 -12.35 7.88
CA PHE A 269 18.73 -13.68 8.39
C PHE A 269 19.13 -13.88 9.85
N THR A 270 20.17 -13.20 10.31
CA THR A 270 20.68 -13.30 11.68
C THR A 270 19.67 -12.83 12.72
N SER A 271 18.82 -11.86 12.37
CA SER A 271 17.78 -11.28 13.23
C SER A 271 16.42 -11.99 13.13
N GLN A 272 16.31 -13.07 12.33
CA GLN A 272 15.06 -13.79 12.15
C GLN A 272 14.90 -14.95 13.13
N GLY A 273 13.68 -15.20 13.61
CA GLY A 273 13.39 -16.32 14.52
C GLY A 273 13.61 -17.69 13.83
N ASN A 274 13.01 -17.90 12.65
CA ASN A 274 13.23 -19.12 11.85
C ASN A 274 14.16 -18.85 10.66
N LYS A 275 15.46 -18.96 10.90
CA LYS A 275 16.52 -18.63 9.93
C LYS A 275 16.50 -19.51 8.68
N ILE A 276 16.25 -20.80 8.84
CA ILE A 276 16.26 -21.77 7.72
C ILE A 276 15.10 -21.48 6.78
N GLU A 277 13.90 -21.33 7.31
CA GLU A 277 12.71 -21.02 6.53
C GLU A 277 12.84 -19.67 5.84
N TYR A 278 13.34 -18.65 6.54
CA TYR A 278 13.60 -17.33 5.99
C TYR A 278 14.51 -17.39 4.75
N ILE A 279 15.68 -18.04 4.86
CA ILE A 279 16.63 -18.20 3.73
C ILE A 279 15.98 -18.97 2.57
N ARG A 280 15.22 -20.02 2.87
CA ARG A 280 14.48 -20.78 1.85
C ARG A 280 13.54 -19.85 1.04
N TYR A 281 12.81 -18.97 1.70
CA TYR A 281 11.93 -18.00 1.03
C TYR A 281 12.70 -16.92 0.27
N VAL A 282 13.86 -16.46 0.76
CA VAL A 282 14.72 -15.54 -0.02
C VAL A 282 15.19 -16.21 -1.31
N ILE A 283 15.73 -17.43 -1.23
CA ILE A 283 16.21 -18.16 -2.41
C ILE A 283 15.06 -18.42 -3.40
N ARG A 284 13.90 -18.86 -2.91
CA ARG A 284 12.71 -19.07 -3.75
C ARG A 284 12.26 -17.77 -4.43
N GLY A 285 12.29 -16.65 -3.70
CA GLY A 285 11.99 -15.33 -4.24
C GLY A 285 12.94 -14.91 -5.37
N ILE A 286 14.24 -15.24 -5.25
CA ILE A 286 15.23 -14.99 -6.30
C ILE A 286 14.93 -15.86 -7.53
N VAL A 287 14.74 -17.16 -7.35
CA VAL A 287 14.48 -18.10 -8.45
C VAL A 287 13.21 -17.75 -9.19
N ASP A 288 12.12 -17.52 -8.48
CA ASP A 288 10.81 -17.19 -9.07
C ASP A 288 10.82 -15.79 -9.71
N GLY A 289 11.53 -14.83 -9.11
CA GLY A 289 11.68 -13.48 -9.68
C GLY A 289 12.49 -13.48 -11.00
N ILE A 290 13.56 -14.28 -11.09
CA ILE A 290 14.32 -14.46 -12.34
C ILE A 290 13.49 -15.20 -13.39
N SER A 291 12.72 -16.21 -12.95
CA SER A 291 11.84 -17.03 -13.83
C SER A 291 10.52 -16.32 -14.15
N LEU A 292 10.33 -15.06 -13.73
CA LEU A 292 9.14 -14.24 -13.96
C LEU A 292 7.83 -14.87 -13.45
N LYS A 293 7.90 -15.72 -12.44
CA LYS A 293 6.72 -16.28 -11.80
C LYS A 293 6.03 -15.26 -10.92
N ASN A 294 4.72 -15.19 -10.99
CA ASN A 294 3.88 -14.20 -10.31
C ASN A 294 2.73 -14.85 -9.51
N GLY A 295 1.85 -14.03 -8.92
CA GLY A 295 0.70 -14.47 -8.13
C GLY A 295 1.08 -15.04 -6.76
N LYS A 296 0.10 -15.66 -6.08
CA LYS A 296 0.29 -16.31 -4.77
C LYS A 296 1.15 -17.56 -4.90
N ARG A 297 2.16 -17.69 -4.05
CA ARG A 297 3.18 -18.77 -4.13
C ARG A 297 3.66 -19.31 -2.78
N HIS A 298 2.97 -19.05 -1.69
CA HIS A 298 3.31 -19.57 -0.35
C HIS A 298 2.22 -20.50 0.17
#